data_4cf1fd054fbce5ef15cedf7ae5435a5e
#
_entry.id   4cf1fd054fbce5ef15cedf7ae5435a5e
#
_cell.length_a   1.000
_cell.length_b   1.000
_cell.length_c   1.000
_cell.angle_alpha   90.00
_cell.angle_beta   90.00
_cell.angle_gamma   90.00
#
_symmetry.space_group_name_H-M   'P 1'
#
loop_
_entity.id
_entity.type
_entity.pdbx_description
1 polymer ?
#
loop_
_entity_poly.entity_id
_entity_poly.type
_entity_poly.pdbx_seq_one_letter_code
_entity_poly.pdbx_strand_id
1 'polypeptide(L)'
;MGIKDIRLTKVGDTIYKKGESIISLPGYLAPKPMVFFGVYPKDPKNLAKLKEALNKISLNDTAISMSEEHSSFLGSGFRVGFLGLLHAEIIKERIEKEENLPILLTMPKVLYEQSEGEIKEPYIKLTIYTPKEFVGNIINLCEKKKGSLLNISYFQSSVILEYELPYTMLVRGLSSDLKSVSQGFASIDYEVLPDFREADLLDLSVVINDLPIDVLSEKVYSDESRFKAQEIVKRLKEFLPRQQFRQIIQAKIDGNIAAREEIPPFRKDVLSKMSGGDRTRKDKLLEKQKKGKHRLLAESRISLPQGVLFELLGKN
;
A
#
# COMPACT_ATOMS: atom_id res chain seq x y z
N MET A 1 -40.29 -13.68 -2.02
CA MET A 1 -39.46 -14.64 -2.75
C MET A 1 -38.47 -15.27 -1.76
N GLY A 2 -38.42 -16.59 -1.66
CA GLY A 2 -37.50 -17.28 -0.74
C GLY A 2 -36.20 -17.66 -1.47
N ILE A 3 -35.29 -16.71 -1.70
CA ILE A 3 -33.95 -17.03 -2.19
C ILE A 3 -33.18 -17.64 -1.04
N LYS A 4 -32.83 -18.93 -1.14
CA LYS A 4 -32.16 -19.66 -0.05
C LYS A 4 -30.68 -19.29 0.10
N ASP A 5 -30.01 -18.86 -0.99
CA ASP A 5 -28.62 -18.44 -0.98
C ASP A 5 -28.51 -17.06 -1.63
N ILE A 6 -28.31 -16.05 -0.81
CA ILE A 6 -28.21 -14.65 -1.23
C ILE A 6 -26.98 -14.39 -2.14
N ARG A 7 -25.95 -15.27 -2.08
CA ARG A 7 -24.74 -15.17 -2.91
C ARG A 7 -24.98 -15.48 -4.38
N LEU A 8 -26.12 -16.12 -4.71
CA LEU A 8 -26.51 -16.40 -6.09
C LEU A 8 -27.19 -15.22 -6.78
N THR A 9 -27.46 -14.13 -6.05
CA THR A 9 -28.11 -12.94 -6.59
C THR A 9 -27.16 -11.75 -6.54
N LYS A 10 -27.13 -10.98 -7.61
CA LYS A 10 -26.31 -9.75 -7.72
C LYS A 10 -27.21 -8.56 -8.01
N VAL A 11 -26.76 -7.38 -7.64
CA VAL A 11 -27.40 -6.12 -8.06
C VAL A 11 -27.28 -6.04 -9.58
N GLY A 12 -28.38 -5.73 -10.26
CA GLY A 12 -28.47 -5.74 -11.73
C GLY A 12 -29.04 -7.02 -12.33
N ASP A 13 -29.28 -8.08 -11.53
CA ASP A 13 -29.90 -9.30 -12.02
C ASP A 13 -31.38 -9.06 -12.39
N THR A 14 -31.79 -9.65 -13.50
CA THR A 14 -33.18 -9.61 -13.95
C THR A 14 -33.96 -10.81 -13.39
N ILE A 15 -35.06 -10.53 -12.68
CA ILE A 15 -35.94 -11.55 -12.10
C ILE A 15 -37.12 -11.77 -13.04
N TYR A 16 -37.37 -13.03 -13.43
CA TYR A 16 -38.45 -13.39 -14.30
C TYR A 16 -39.11 -14.71 -13.90
N LYS A 17 -40.34 -14.96 -14.40
CA LYS A 17 -41.04 -16.22 -14.13
C LYS A 17 -40.45 -17.36 -14.95
N LYS A 18 -40.43 -18.55 -14.39
CA LYS A 18 -39.96 -19.76 -15.08
C LYS A 18 -40.80 -20.00 -16.34
N GLY A 19 -40.16 -20.02 -17.50
CA GLY A 19 -40.82 -20.23 -18.81
C GLY A 19 -41.00 -18.94 -19.62
N GLU A 20 -40.74 -17.78 -19.09
CA GLU A 20 -40.68 -16.52 -19.83
C GLU A 20 -39.28 -16.29 -20.37
N SER A 21 -39.14 -15.83 -21.61
CA SER A 21 -37.88 -15.39 -22.20
C SER A 21 -37.84 -13.87 -22.14
N ILE A 22 -37.02 -13.32 -21.26
CA ILE A 22 -36.86 -11.87 -21.07
C ILE A 22 -35.45 -11.49 -21.42
N ILE A 23 -35.30 -10.41 -22.20
CA ILE A 23 -34.03 -9.77 -22.48
C ILE A 23 -33.74 -8.82 -21.31
N SER A 24 -32.56 -8.97 -20.69
CA SER A 24 -32.14 -8.05 -19.64
C SER A 24 -32.01 -6.62 -20.15
N LEU A 25 -32.44 -5.63 -19.37
CA LEU A 25 -32.29 -4.23 -19.74
C LEU A 25 -30.80 -3.88 -19.83
N PRO A 26 -30.37 -3.23 -20.91
CA PRO A 26 -29.00 -2.77 -21.06
C PRO A 26 -28.72 -1.61 -20.10
N GLY A 27 -27.46 -1.42 -19.70
CA GLY A 27 -26.98 -0.21 -19.01
C GLY A 27 -26.50 -0.42 -17.57
N TYR A 28 -26.71 -1.60 -16.95
CA TYR A 28 -26.07 -1.88 -15.68
C TYR A 28 -24.63 -2.37 -15.88
N LEU A 29 -23.67 -1.56 -15.42
CA LEU A 29 -22.26 -1.95 -15.33
C LEU A 29 -21.94 -2.29 -13.86
N ALA A 30 -21.52 -3.51 -13.63
CA ALA A 30 -21.06 -3.89 -12.29
C ALA A 30 -19.86 -3.03 -11.90
N PRO A 31 -19.89 -2.39 -10.72
CA PRO A 31 -18.76 -1.59 -10.26
C PRO A 31 -17.53 -2.49 -10.09
N LYS A 32 -16.42 -2.07 -10.71
CA LYS A 32 -15.14 -2.80 -10.60
C LYS A 32 -14.26 -2.17 -9.54
N PRO A 33 -13.64 -2.94 -8.66
CA PRO A 33 -12.68 -2.40 -7.72
C PRO A 33 -11.44 -1.86 -8.45
N MET A 34 -11.00 -0.67 -8.05
CA MET A 34 -9.86 0.01 -8.66
C MET A 34 -8.64 0.09 -7.73
N VAL A 35 -8.86 -0.04 -6.42
CA VAL A 35 -7.81 0.03 -5.40
C VAL A 35 -7.87 -1.22 -4.55
N PHE A 36 -6.72 -1.83 -4.34
CA PHE A 36 -6.57 -3.06 -3.57
C PHE A 36 -5.71 -2.84 -2.34
N PHE A 37 -6.18 -3.36 -1.21
CA PHE A 37 -5.43 -3.38 0.04
C PHE A 37 -5.28 -4.82 0.54
N GLY A 38 -4.16 -5.11 1.17
CA GLY A 38 -4.09 -6.24 2.08
C GLY A 38 -4.77 -5.85 3.39
N VAL A 39 -5.71 -6.66 3.84
CA VAL A 39 -6.48 -6.45 5.08
C VAL A 39 -6.10 -7.55 6.05
N TYR A 40 -5.49 -7.18 7.16
CA TYR A 40 -4.98 -8.12 8.16
C TYR A 40 -5.56 -7.81 9.53
N PRO A 41 -5.92 -8.83 10.33
CA PRO A 41 -6.35 -8.59 11.69
C PRO A 41 -5.13 -8.20 12.55
N LYS A 42 -5.30 -7.28 13.49
CA LYS A 42 -4.23 -6.89 14.40
C LYS A 42 -3.77 -8.05 15.30
N ASP A 43 -4.70 -8.93 15.69
CA ASP A 43 -4.40 -10.21 16.34
C ASP A 43 -4.67 -11.36 15.36
N PRO A 44 -3.67 -12.19 15.00
CA PRO A 44 -3.83 -13.29 14.06
C PRO A 44 -4.95 -14.30 14.44
N LYS A 45 -5.29 -14.40 15.72
CA LYS A 45 -6.41 -15.25 16.20
C LYS A 45 -7.76 -14.81 15.65
N ASN A 46 -7.88 -13.57 15.24
CA ASN A 46 -9.13 -12.99 14.74
C ASN A 46 -9.34 -13.14 13.24
N LEU A 47 -8.53 -13.96 12.54
CA LEU A 47 -8.66 -14.16 11.10
C LEU A 47 -10.05 -14.66 10.69
N ALA A 48 -10.63 -15.61 11.44
CA ALA A 48 -11.96 -16.13 11.18
C ALA A 48 -13.03 -15.04 11.31
N LYS A 49 -12.94 -14.20 12.36
CA LYS A 49 -13.84 -13.06 12.55
C LYS A 49 -13.72 -12.05 11.42
N LEU A 50 -12.49 -11.78 10.96
CA LEU A 50 -12.27 -10.88 9.82
C LEU A 50 -12.94 -11.42 8.55
N LYS A 51 -12.82 -12.73 8.29
CA LYS A 51 -13.47 -13.37 7.15
C LYS A 51 -15.00 -13.23 7.22
N GLU A 52 -15.58 -13.44 8.38
CA GLU A 52 -17.03 -13.28 8.61
C GLU A 52 -17.46 -11.82 8.40
N ALA A 53 -16.74 -10.86 8.97
CA ALA A 53 -17.03 -9.44 8.82
C ALA A 53 -16.98 -8.99 7.36
N LEU A 54 -15.92 -9.36 6.63
CA LEU A 54 -15.78 -9.04 5.20
C LEU A 54 -16.89 -9.72 4.37
N ASN A 55 -17.24 -10.98 4.63
CA ASN A 55 -18.34 -11.66 3.95
C ASN A 55 -19.68 -10.95 4.21
N LYS A 56 -19.95 -10.53 5.46
CA LYS A 56 -21.17 -9.82 5.83
C LYS A 56 -21.28 -8.46 5.08
N ILE A 57 -20.16 -7.75 4.96
CA ILE A 57 -20.13 -6.48 4.24
C ILE A 57 -20.32 -6.71 2.74
N SER A 58 -19.66 -7.70 2.14
CA SER A 58 -19.76 -8.01 0.72
C SER A 58 -21.16 -8.44 0.26
N LEU A 59 -22.02 -8.90 1.18
CA LEU A 59 -23.44 -9.17 0.87
C LEU A 59 -24.22 -7.89 0.57
N ASN A 60 -23.84 -6.78 1.20
CA ASN A 60 -24.49 -5.49 1.02
C ASN A 60 -23.77 -4.59 0.00
N ASP A 61 -22.51 -4.87 -0.25
CA ASP A 61 -21.65 -4.10 -1.14
C ASP A 61 -21.01 -4.99 -2.20
N THR A 62 -21.64 -5.04 -3.35
CA THR A 62 -21.19 -5.88 -4.48
C THR A 62 -19.92 -5.37 -5.17
N ALA A 63 -19.46 -4.16 -4.83
CA ALA A 63 -18.24 -3.58 -5.36
C ALA A 63 -16.97 -4.13 -4.69
N ILE A 64 -17.12 -4.80 -3.55
CA ILE A 64 -16.01 -5.38 -2.82
C ILE A 64 -15.63 -6.74 -3.44
N SER A 65 -14.37 -6.88 -3.81
CA SER A 65 -13.78 -8.18 -4.16
C SER A 65 -12.84 -8.64 -3.05
N MET A 66 -12.85 -9.94 -2.74
CA MET A 66 -12.03 -10.50 -1.68
C MET A 66 -11.34 -11.78 -2.16
N SER A 67 -10.04 -11.89 -1.89
CA SER A 67 -9.25 -13.11 -2.06
C SER A 67 -8.36 -13.32 -0.83
N GLU A 68 -8.04 -14.58 -0.52
CA GLU A 68 -7.12 -14.89 0.57
C GLU A 68 -5.69 -14.47 0.18
N GLU A 69 -4.97 -13.86 1.11
CA GLU A 69 -3.59 -13.43 0.94
C GLU A 69 -2.77 -13.87 2.15
N HIS A 70 -1.53 -14.23 1.91
CA HIS A 70 -0.58 -14.58 2.97
C HIS A 70 0.66 -13.73 2.85
N SER A 71 1.01 -13.05 3.94
CA SER A 71 2.28 -12.33 4.05
C SER A 71 3.20 -13.05 5.01
N SER A 72 4.48 -13.19 4.65
CA SER A 72 5.50 -13.78 5.51
C SER A 72 5.66 -13.05 6.85
N PHE A 73 5.24 -11.78 6.92
CA PHE A 73 5.38 -10.92 8.10
C PHE A 73 4.09 -10.63 8.84
N LEU A 74 2.98 -10.44 8.10
CA LEU A 74 1.66 -10.16 8.70
C LEU A 74 0.84 -11.42 8.94
N GLY A 75 1.28 -12.56 8.39
CA GLY A 75 0.54 -13.81 8.45
C GLY A 75 -0.58 -13.87 7.42
N SER A 76 -1.66 -14.56 7.74
CA SER A 76 -2.82 -14.71 6.85
C SER A 76 -3.75 -13.52 6.96
N GLY A 77 -4.27 -13.09 5.82
CA GLY A 77 -5.19 -11.98 5.66
C GLY A 77 -5.97 -12.08 4.36
N PHE A 78 -6.48 -10.96 3.89
CA PHE A 78 -7.27 -10.90 2.66
C PHE A 78 -6.80 -9.74 1.80
N ARG A 79 -6.67 -9.98 0.50
CA ARG A 79 -6.58 -8.92 -0.50
C ARG A 79 -7.99 -8.49 -0.84
N VAL A 80 -8.32 -7.24 -0.53
CA VAL A 80 -9.65 -6.68 -0.73
C VAL A 80 -9.57 -5.54 -1.73
N GLY A 81 -10.43 -5.60 -2.74
CA GLY A 81 -10.59 -4.54 -3.73
C GLY A 81 -11.74 -3.62 -3.35
N PHE A 82 -11.52 -2.32 -3.50
CA PHE A 82 -12.45 -1.24 -3.20
C PHE A 82 -12.61 -0.31 -4.41
N LEU A 83 -13.70 0.45 -4.48
CA LEU A 83 -13.91 1.45 -5.53
C LEU A 83 -12.90 2.60 -5.47
N GLY A 84 -12.42 2.93 -4.26
CA GLY A 84 -11.46 3.99 -4.03
C GLY A 84 -11.00 4.04 -2.58
N LEU A 85 -10.14 5.03 -2.26
CA LEU A 85 -9.56 5.19 -0.92
C LEU A 85 -10.63 5.42 0.15
N LEU A 86 -11.56 6.34 -0.09
CA LEU A 86 -12.63 6.65 0.85
C LEU A 86 -13.50 5.43 1.15
N HIS A 87 -13.78 4.62 0.13
CA HIS A 87 -14.52 3.38 0.31
C HIS A 87 -13.78 2.42 1.25
N ALA A 88 -12.46 2.26 1.09
CA ALA A 88 -11.63 1.43 1.97
C ALA A 88 -11.62 1.95 3.41
N GLU A 89 -11.53 3.28 3.61
CA GLU A 89 -11.57 3.90 4.94
C GLU A 89 -12.91 3.66 5.64
N ILE A 90 -14.04 3.84 4.94
CA ILE A 90 -15.38 3.60 5.47
C ILE A 90 -15.53 2.13 5.88
N ILE A 91 -15.11 1.19 5.04
CA ILE A 91 -15.20 -0.24 5.35
C ILE A 91 -14.30 -0.60 6.53
N LYS A 92 -13.09 -0.06 6.60
CA LYS A 92 -12.21 -0.21 7.77
C LYS A 92 -12.91 0.26 9.04
N GLU A 93 -13.44 1.48 9.02
CA GLU A 93 -14.13 2.06 10.19
C GLU A 93 -15.34 1.24 10.62
N ARG A 94 -16.10 0.70 9.66
CA ARG A 94 -17.23 -0.19 9.95
C ARG A 94 -16.77 -1.47 10.63
N ILE A 95 -15.73 -2.15 10.12
CA ILE A 95 -15.21 -3.36 10.73
C ILE A 95 -14.71 -3.09 12.16
N GLU A 96 -13.99 -2.00 12.36
CA GLU A 96 -13.45 -1.63 13.67
C GLU A 96 -14.56 -1.27 14.68
N LYS A 97 -15.62 -0.57 14.24
CA LYS A 97 -16.72 -0.13 15.13
C LYS A 97 -17.81 -1.18 15.32
N GLU A 98 -18.28 -1.81 14.23
CA GLU A 98 -19.41 -2.74 14.29
C GLU A 98 -18.99 -4.11 14.83
N GLU A 99 -17.82 -4.61 14.46
CA GLU A 99 -17.34 -5.93 14.85
C GLU A 99 -16.31 -5.88 15.99
N ASN A 100 -15.95 -4.67 16.45
CA ASN A 100 -14.90 -4.43 17.45
C ASN A 100 -13.59 -5.19 17.10
N LEU A 101 -13.22 -5.11 15.84
CA LEU A 101 -12.11 -5.84 15.25
C LEU A 101 -11.10 -4.87 14.65
N PRO A 102 -10.01 -4.52 15.37
CA PRO A 102 -8.97 -3.68 14.83
C PRO A 102 -8.23 -4.39 13.69
N ILE A 103 -8.15 -3.72 12.54
CA ILE A 103 -7.51 -4.23 11.32
C ILE A 103 -6.39 -3.31 10.84
N LEU A 104 -5.50 -3.88 10.06
CA LEU A 104 -4.46 -3.18 9.31
C LEU A 104 -4.81 -3.20 7.83
N LEU A 105 -4.76 -2.03 7.20
CA LEU A 105 -4.69 -1.91 5.75
C LEU A 105 -3.23 -1.73 5.33
N THR A 106 -2.80 -2.47 4.31
CA THR A 106 -1.48 -2.27 3.71
C THR A 106 -1.47 -1.01 2.84
N MET A 107 -0.35 -0.73 2.19
CA MET A 107 -0.34 0.32 1.16
C MET A 107 -1.31 -0.01 0.03
N PRO A 108 -2.08 0.98 -0.45
CA PRO A 108 -3.00 0.78 -1.56
C PRO A 108 -2.24 0.45 -2.85
N LYS A 109 -2.73 -0.56 -3.56
CA LYS A 109 -2.25 -0.94 -4.88
C LYS A 109 -3.33 -0.67 -5.91
N VAL A 110 -2.98 0.01 -6.98
CA VAL A 110 -3.87 0.24 -8.11
C VAL A 110 -3.93 -0.99 -8.99
N LEU A 111 -5.02 -1.17 -9.73
CA LEU A 111 -5.12 -2.21 -10.75
C LEU A 111 -4.26 -1.80 -11.95
N TYR A 112 -3.26 -2.61 -12.28
CA TYR A 112 -2.47 -2.46 -13.51
C TYR A 112 -2.88 -3.54 -14.51
N GLU A 113 -2.93 -3.18 -15.78
CA GLU A 113 -3.04 -4.15 -16.86
C GLU A 113 -1.66 -4.46 -17.42
N GLN A 114 -1.38 -5.72 -17.66
CA GLN A 114 -0.12 -6.15 -18.26
C GLN A 114 -0.42 -6.88 -19.57
N SER A 115 0.09 -6.35 -20.67
CA SER A 115 -0.08 -6.91 -22.01
C SER A 115 1.25 -6.83 -22.76
N GLU A 116 1.68 -7.94 -23.33
CA GLU A 116 2.89 -8.04 -24.18
C GLU A 116 4.19 -7.47 -23.57
N GLY A 117 4.28 -7.48 -22.24
CA GLY A 117 5.43 -6.93 -21.51
C GLY A 117 5.31 -5.45 -21.15
N GLU A 118 4.27 -4.77 -21.61
CA GLU A 118 3.94 -3.39 -21.24
C GLU A 118 3.03 -3.35 -20.03
N ILE A 119 3.29 -2.41 -19.13
CA ILE A 119 2.45 -2.16 -17.96
C ILE A 119 1.60 -0.94 -18.26
N LYS A 120 0.28 -1.08 -18.12
CA LYS A 120 -0.66 0.02 -18.30
C LYS A 120 -1.32 0.35 -16.96
N GLU A 121 -1.46 1.64 -16.67
CA GLU A 121 -2.10 2.15 -15.46
C GLU A 121 -3.39 2.91 -15.78
N PRO A 122 -4.37 2.89 -14.87
CA PRO A 122 -5.60 3.65 -15.03
C PRO A 122 -5.35 5.14 -14.84
N TYR A 123 -6.08 5.95 -15.59
CA TYR A 123 -6.06 7.40 -15.52
C TYR A 123 -7.36 7.94 -14.91
N ILE A 124 -7.28 9.14 -14.36
CA ILE A 124 -8.43 9.88 -13.85
C ILE A 124 -8.51 11.26 -14.50
N LYS A 125 -9.73 11.76 -14.66
CA LYS A 125 -10.01 13.17 -14.84
C LYS A 125 -10.20 13.77 -13.46
N LEU A 126 -9.30 14.68 -13.07
CA LEU A 126 -9.32 15.37 -11.78
C LEU A 126 -9.82 16.77 -11.97
N THR A 127 -10.84 17.19 -11.22
CA THR A 127 -11.33 18.54 -11.16
C THR A 127 -10.98 19.16 -9.81
N ILE A 128 -10.26 20.27 -9.82
CA ILE A 128 -9.78 20.96 -8.62
C ILE A 128 -10.44 22.31 -8.55
N TYR A 129 -11.09 22.60 -7.43
CA TYR A 129 -11.69 23.90 -7.11
C TYR A 129 -10.77 24.61 -6.12
N THR A 130 -10.33 25.83 -6.45
CA THR A 130 -9.37 26.56 -5.62
C THR A 130 -9.51 28.08 -5.76
N PRO A 131 -9.15 28.89 -4.74
CA PRO A 131 -8.96 30.32 -4.87
C PRO A 131 -7.81 30.64 -5.84
N LYS A 132 -7.85 31.83 -6.49
CA LYS A 132 -6.86 32.27 -7.49
C LYS A 132 -5.42 32.26 -6.99
N GLU A 133 -5.22 32.56 -5.71
CA GLU A 133 -3.89 32.65 -5.09
C GLU A 133 -3.10 31.34 -5.07
N PHE A 134 -3.78 30.18 -5.07
CA PHE A 134 -3.13 28.87 -5.01
C PHE A 134 -2.94 28.21 -6.36
N VAL A 135 -3.46 28.79 -7.45
CA VAL A 135 -3.41 28.19 -8.80
C VAL A 135 -1.99 27.82 -9.22
N GLY A 136 -1.01 28.71 -9.05
CA GLY A 136 0.38 28.45 -9.43
C GLY A 136 1.01 27.27 -8.67
N ASN A 137 0.74 27.18 -7.36
CA ASN A 137 1.26 26.09 -6.53
C ASN A 137 0.64 24.74 -6.93
N ILE A 138 -0.67 24.75 -7.25
CA ILE A 138 -1.40 23.56 -7.66
C ILE A 138 -0.94 23.08 -9.04
N ILE A 139 -0.73 23.98 -10.00
CA ILE A 139 -0.20 23.64 -11.31
C ILE A 139 1.17 22.96 -11.16
N ASN A 140 2.10 23.58 -10.43
CA ASN A 140 3.42 23.01 -10.17
C ASN A 140 3.35 21.62 -9.49
N LEU A 141 2.41 21.43 -8.58
CA LEU A 141 2.21 20.14 -7.93
C LEU A 141 1.70 19.08 -8.93
N CYS A 142 0.65 19.41 -9.70
CA CYS A 142 0.06 18.47 -10.65
C CYS A 142 1.03 18.08 -11.76
N GLU A 143 1.86 19.02 -12.27
CA GLU A 143 2.91 18.72 -13.24
C GLU A 143 3.95 17.73 -12.67
N LYS A 144 4.41 17.95 -11.43
CA LYS A 144 5.29 16.99 -10.73
C LYS A 144 4.67 15.61 -10.55
N LYS A 145 3.35 15.55 -10.45
CA LYS A 145 2.59 14.31 -10.33
C LYS A 145 2.14 13.75 -11.69
N LYS A 146 2.85 14.11 -12.78
CA LYS A 146 2.59 13.62 -14.14
C LYS A 146 1.19 13.99 -14.68
N GLY A 147 0.60 15.05 -14.14
CA GLY A 147 -0.71 15.54 -14.57
C GLY A 147 -0.61 16.40 -15.83
N SER A 148 -1.52 16.17 -16.77
CA SER A 148 -1.71 16.99 -17.96
C SER A 148 -2.90 17.91 -17.77
N LEU A 149 -2.66 19.22 -17.85
CA LEU A 149 -3.71 20.23 -17.72
C LEU A 149 -4.61 20.21 -18.96
N LEU A 150 -5.91 20.01 -18.73
CA LEU A 150 -6.92 20.02 -19.81
C LEU A 150 -7.55 21.40 -19.97
N ASN A 151 -7.94 22.01 -18.87
CA ASN A 151 -8.70 23.27 -18.90
C ASN A 151 -8.51 24.08 -17.62
N ILE A 152 -8.62 25.40 -17.75
CA ILE A 152 -8.69 26.35 -16.62
C ILE A 152 -9.89 27.23 -16.82
N SER A 153 -10.81 27.21 -15.89
CA SER A 153 -12.01 28.06 -15.88
C SER A 153 -12.01 28.98 -14.67
N TYR A 154 -12.23 30.26 -14.91
CA TYR A 154 -12.31 31.27 -13.86
C TYR A 154 -13.76 31.56 -13.54
N PHE A 155 -14.13 31.48 -12.28
CA PHE A 155 -15.48 31.76 -11.82
C PHE A 155 -15.44 32.67 -10.58
N GLN A 156 -15.69 33.96 -10.78
CA GLN A 156 -15.60 35.01 -9.74
C GLN A 156 -14.27 35.01 -8.99
N SER A 157 -14.24 34.52 -7.72
CA SER A 157 -13.06 34.42 -6.88
C SER A 157 -12.39 33.04 -6.94
N SER A 158 -13.05 32.07 -7.54
CA SER A 158 -12.59 30.68 -7.61
C SER A 158 -12.08 30.32 -9.01
N VAL A 159 -11.23 29.32 -9.08
CA VAL A 159 -10.71 28.75 -10.31
C VAL A 159 -10.97 27.25 -10.30
N ILE A 160 -11.39 26.74 -11.43
CA ILE A 160 -11.55 25.32 -11.68
C ILE A 160 -10.42 24.88 -12.60
N LEU A 161 -9.65 23.91 -12.15
CA LEU A 161 -8.58 23.28 -12.92
C LEU A 161 -8.99 21.84 -13.25
N GLU A 162 -8.96 21.49 -14.52
CA GLU A 162 -9.23 20.12 -14.97
C GLU A 162 -7.93 19.49 -15.45
N TYR A 163 -7.59 18.33 -14.89
CA TYR A 163 -6.40 17.57 -15.20
C TYR A 163 -6.74 16.14 -15.61
N GLU A 164 -5.90 15.55 -16.44
CA GLU A 164 -5.76 14.11 -16.55
C GLU A 164 -4.47 13.69 -15.87
N LEU A 165 -4.51 12.67 -15.03
CA LEU A 165 -3.32 12.15 -14.34
C LEU A 165 -3.49 10.67 -13.98
N PRO A 166 -2.37 9.97 -13.74
CA PRO A 166 -2.40 8.58 -13.29
C PRO A 166 -3.15 8.43 -11.97
N TYR A 167 -4.07 7.48 -11.89
CA TYR A 167 -4.81 7.20 -10.65
C TYR A 167 -3.88 6.86 -9.48
N THR A 168 -2.73 6.25 -9.78
CA THR A 168 -1.67 5.96 -8.82
C THR A 168 -1.23 7.20 -8.03
N MET A 169 -1.22 8.39 -8.64
CA MET A 169 -0.82 9.63 -7.96
C MET A 169 -1.86 10.06 -6.92
N LEU A 170 -3.15 9.91 -7.21
CA LEU A 170 -4.21 10.18 -6.24
C LEU A 170 -4.10 9.22 -5.04
N VAL A 171 -3.89 7.93 -5.32
CA VAL A 171 -3.75 6.88 -4.31
C VAL A 171 -2.50 7.09 -3.44
N ARG A 172 -1.44 7.69 -4.00
CA ARG A 172 -0.19 8.04 -3.28
C ARG A 172 -0.25 9.36 -2.52
N GLY A 173 -1.43 9.91 -2.30
CA GLY A 173 -1.63 11.05 -1.41
C GLY A 173 -1.70 12.43 -2.08
N LEU A 174 -1.93 12.52 -3.40
CA LEU A 174 -2.13 13.80 -4.09
C LEU A 174 -3.19 14.67 -3.39
N SER A 175 -4.25 14.08 -2.85
CA SER A 175 -5.28 14.80 -2.10
C SER A 175 -4.72 15.52 -0.87
N SER A 176 -3.80 14.87 -0.14
CA SER A 176 -3.13 15.46 1.03
C SER A 176 -2.16 16.57 0.61
N ASP A 177 -1.41 16.32 -0.47
CA ASP A 177 -0.47 17.30 -1.03
C ASP A 177 -1.22 18.55 -1.51
N LEU A 178 -2.38 18.39 -2.19
CA LEU A 178 -3.24 19.49 -2.63
C LEU A 178 -3.77 20.32 -1.46
N LYS A 179 -4.24 19.66 -0.41
CA LYS A 179 -4.66 20.35 0.82
C LYS A 179 -3.52 21.14 1.44
N SER A 180 -2.31 20.56 1.46
CA SER A 180 -1.12 21.21 2.02
C SER A 180 -0.74 22.48 1.23
N VAL A 181 -0.63 22.41 -0.10
CA VAL A 181 -0.21 23.55 -0.94
C VAL A 181 -1.28 24.64 -1.06
N SER A 182 -2.54 24.29 -0.81
CA SER A 182 -3.69 25.22 -0.82
C SER A 182 -4.14 25.65 0.57
N GLN A 183 -3.39 25.30 1.63
CA GLN A 183 -3.77 25.60 3.03
C GLN A 183 -5.18 25.08 3.39
N GLY A 184 -5.61 23.99 2.76
CA GLY A 184 -6.93 23.42 2.96
C GLY A 184 -8.07 24.00 2.11
N PHE A 185 -7.81 25.02 1.30
CA PHE A 185 -8.85 25.69 0.49
C PHE A 185 -9.19 24.96 -0.82
N ALA A 186 -8.33 24.06 -1.30
CA ALA A 186 -8.67 23.29 -2.49
C ALA A 186 -9.58 22.11 -2.15
N SER A 187 -10.61 21.92 -2.97
CA SER A 187 -11.41 20.71 -3.00
C SER A 187 -11.21 20.00 -4.34
N ILE A 188 -11.38 18.70 -4.33
CA ILE A 188 -11.17 17.85 -5.50
C ILE A 188 -12.39 16.97 -5.73
N ASP A 189 -12.63 16.72 -7.02
CA ASP A 189 -13.52 15.68 -7.51
C ASP A 189 -12.79 14.92 -8.61
N TYR A 190 -13.08 13.63 -8.80
CA TYR A 190 -12.40 12.84 -9.82
C TYR A 190 -13.31 11.78 -10.44
N GLU A 191 -13.05 11.48 -11.69
CA GLU A 191 -13.69 10.42 -12.46
C GLU A 191 -12.61 9.47 -13.00
N VAL A 192 -12.81 8.17 -12.81
CA VAL A 192 -11.89 7.16 -13.34
C VAL A 192 -12.20 6.97 -14.82
N LEU A 193 -11.17 7.17 -15.65
CA LEU A 193 -11.29 6.97 -17.09
C LEU A 193 -11.29 5.47 -17.44
N PRO A 194 -12.02 5.06 -18.48
CA PRO A 194 -12.02 3.67 -18.92
C PRO A 194 -10.70 3.22 -19.55
N ASP A 195 -9.87 4.19 -19.95
CA ASP A 195 -8.65 3.93 -20.70
C ASP A 195 -7.47 3.72 -19.76
N PHE A 196 -6.71 2.65 -20.01
CA PHE A 196 -5.42 2.40 -19.39
C PHE A 196 -4.32 2.89 -20.33
N ARG A 197 -3.31 3.56 -19.80
CA ARG A 197 -2.18 4.10 -20.57
C ARG A 197 -0.87 3.49 -20.13
N GLU A 198 0.06 3.38 -21.05
CA GLU A 198 1.40 2.88 -20.78
C GLU A 198 2.10 3.69 -19.68
N ALA A 199 2.77 2.97 -18.79
CA ALA A 199 3.52 3.56 -17.70
C ALA A 199 4.88 2.89 -17.58
N ASP A 200 5.93 3.70 -17.48
CA ASP A 200 7.29 3.23 -17.23
C ASP A 200 7.45 2.92 -15.73
N LEU A 201 7.01 1.72 -15.36
CA LEU A 201 6.97 1.24 -13.98
C LEU A 201 7.95 0.08 -13.79
N LEU A 202 8.70 0.14 -12.70
CA LEU A 202 9.65 -0.87 -12.25
C LEU A 202 9.16 -1.53 -10.96
N ASP A 203 9.54 -2.76 -10.75
CA ASP A 203 9.20 -3.50 -9.52
C ASP A 203 10.20 -3.15 -8.41
N LEU A 204 9.71 -2.43 -7.38
CA LEU A 204 10.46 -2.16 -6.16
C LEU A 204 10.14 -3.24 -5.12
N SER A 205 11.13 -4.02 -4.74
CA SER A 205 11.03 -5.03 -3.70
C SER A 205 11.95 -4.70 -2.52
N VAL A 206 11.46 -4.96 -1.31
CA VAL A 206 12.21 -4.72 -0.08
C VAL A 206 12.58 -6.05 0.55
N VAL A 207 13.85 -6.17 0.96
CA VAL A 207 14.41 -7.41 1.51
C VAL A 207 15.18 -7.10 2.80
N ILE A 208 14.96 -7.89 3.85
CA ILE A 208 15.77 -7.81 5.07
C ILE A 208 16.45 -9.17 5.30
N ASN A 209 17.78 -9.19 5.32
CA ASN A 209 18.58 -10.41 5.43
C ASN A 209 18.10 -11.51 4.47
N ASP A 210 17.93 -11.17 3.19
CA ASP A 210 17.47 -12.03 2.10
C ASP A 210 16.00 -12.52 2.19
N LEU A 211 15.23 -12.08 3.18
CA LEU A 211 13.80 -12.36 3.27
C LEU A 211 13.00 -11.19 2.65
N PRO A 212 12.19 -11.45 1.61
CA PRO A 212 11.38 -10.42 0.98
C PRO A 212 10.23 -9.97 1.88
N ILE A 213 9.96 -8.67 1.87
CA ILE A 213 8.83 -8.06 2.56
C ILE A 213 7.77 -7.65 1.53
N ASP A 214 6.88 -8.57 1.20
CA ASP A 214 5.87 -8.40 0.14
C ASP A 214 4.94 -7.21 0.37
N VAL A 215 4.70 -6.88 1.64
CA VAL A 215 3.82 -5.77 2.05
C VAL A 215 4.38 -4.39 1.66
N LEU A 216 5.70 -4.27 1.56
CA LEU A 216 6.40 -3.04 1.17
C LEU A 216 6.82 -3.05 -0.30
N SER A 217 6.53 -4.12 -1.03
CA SER A 217 6.83 -4.21 -2.46
C SER A 217 5.74 -3.52 -3.27
N GLU A 218 6.16 -2.61 -4.15
CA GLU A 218 5.26 -1.81 -4.99
C GLU A 218 5.85 -1.58 -6.39
N LYS A 219 4.99 -1.18 -7.34
CA LYS A 219 5.44 -0.65 -8.62
C LYS A 219 5.76 0.84 -8.48
N VAL A 220 6.89 1.27 -8.99
CA VAL A 220 7.38 2.66 -8.91
C VAL A 220 7.77 3.16 -10.29
N TYR A 221 7.61 4.44 -10.56
CA TYR A 221 8.09 5.03 -11.80
C TYR A 221 9.61 4.99 -11.87
N SER A 222 10.15 4.77 -13.07
CA SER A 222 11.59 4.60 -13.27
C SER A 222 12.39 5.82 -12.82
N ASP A 223 11.86 7.03 -13.07
CA ASP A 223 12.46 8.31 -12.69
C ASP A 223 12.53 8.53 -11.16
N GLU A 224 11.57 8.02 -10.39
CA GLU A 224 11.50 8.15 -8.93
C GLU A 224 12.08 6.92 -8.19
N SER A 225 12.34 5.84 -8.90
CA SER A 225 12.61 4.51 -8.34
C SER A 225 13.77 4.50 -7.35
N ARG A 226 14.90 5.16 -7.68
CA ARG A 226 16.09 5.23 -6.80
C ARG A 226 15.82 6.04 -5.55
N PHE A 227 15.11 7.16 -5.67
CA PHE A 227 14.77 8.02 -4.55
C PHE A 227 13.86 7.27 -3.57
N LYS A 228 12.81 6.63 -4.06
CA LYS A 228 11.91 5.81 -3.26
C LYS A 228 12.63 4.64 -2.58
N ALA A 229 13.51 3.96 -3.30
CA ALA A 229 14.32 2.88 -2.72
C ALA A 229 15.15 3.36 -1.52
N GLN A 230 15.78 4.53 -1.63
CA GLN A 230 16.57 5.13 -0.55
C GLN A 230 15.69 5.56 0.63
N GLU A 231 14.55 6.17 0.36
CA GLU A 231 13.58 6.61 1.37
C GLU A 231 13.07 5.44 2.20
N ILE A 232 12.59 4.37 1.55
CA ILE A 232 12.07 3.18 2.24
C ILE A 232 13.13 2.54 3.13
N VAL A 233 14.36 2.40 2.62
CA VAL A 233 15.45 1.77 3.37
C VAL A 233 15.85 2.61 4.59
N LYS A 234 15.89 3.94 4.46
CA LYS A 234 16.14 4.86 5.58
C LYS A 234 15.03 4.80 6.63
N ARG A 235 13.77 4.87 6.21
CA ARG A 235 12.62 4.75 7.12
C ARG A 235 12.66 3.42 7.87
N LEU A 236 12.88 2.31 7.18
CA LEU A 236 13.01 1.00 7.81
C LEU A 236 14.13 0.96 8.85
N LYS A 237 15.27 1.58 8.58
CA LYS A 237 16.38 1.65 9.52
C LYS A 237 16.02 2.43 10.79
N GLU A 238 15.20 3.47 10.70
CA GLU A 238 14.75 4.27 11.83
C GLU A 238 13.76 3.53 12.72
N PHE A 239 12.82 2.77 12.10
CA PHE A 239 11.77 2.06 12.83
C PHE A 239 12.18 0.69 13.35
N LEU A 240 13.15 0.03 12.70
CA LEU A 240 13.55 -1.30 13.10
C LEU A 240 14.42 -1.28 14.36
N PRO A 241 14.05 -2.00 15.42
CA PRO A 241 14.86 -2.10 16.61
C PRO A 241 16.14 -2.89 16.32
N ARG A 242 17.23 -2.51 16.96
CA ARG A 242 18.46 -3.31 16.94
C ARG A 242 18.18 -4.71 17.50
N GLN A 243 18.79 -5.72 16.88
CA GLN A 243 18.72 -7.10 17.33
C GLN A 243 20.11 -7.63 17.72
N GLN A 244 20.17 -8.87 18.17
CA GLN A 244 21.45 -9.51 18.54
C GLN A 244 22.32 -9.86 17.32
N PHE A 245 21.73 -9.83 16.11
CA PHE A 245 22.41 -10.05 14.85
C PHE A 245 22.30 -8.81 13.94
N ARG A 246 23.14 -8.76 12.94
CA ARG A 246 23.18 -7.70 11.92
C ARG A 246 21.94 -7.78 11.06
N GLN A 247 21.26 -6.67 10.82
CA GLN A 247 20.16 -6.57 9.90
C GLN A 247 20.62 -5.79 8.66
N ILE A 248 20.48 -6.40 7.49
CA ILE A 248 20.80 -5.80 6.20
C ILE A 248 19.46 -5.52 5.51
N ILE A 249 19.16 -4.25 5.31
CA ILE A 249 17.96 -3.78 4.62
C ILE A 249 18.36 -3.43 3.20
N GLN A 250 17.68 -3.97 2.21
CA GLN A 250 17.92 -3.71 0.80
C GLN A 250 16.60 -3.40 0.09
N ALA A 251 16.62 -2.37 -0.74
CA ALA A 251 15.58 -2.16 -1.74
C ALA A 251 16.16 -2.52 -3.11
N LYS A 252 15.45 -3.36 -3.83
CA LYS A 252 15.83 -3.85 -5.16
C LYS A 252 14.84 -3.33 -6.20
N ILE A 253 15.36 -2.88 -7.34
CA ILE A 253 14.59 -2.47 -8.50
C ILE A 253 14.85 -3.52 -9.57
N ASP A 254 13.80 -4.20 -10.04
CA ASP A 254 13.88 -5.31 -11.00
C ASP A 254 14.96 -6.34 -10.61
N GLY A 255 15.02 -6.69 -9.32
CA GLY A 255 15.98 -7.63 -8.76
C GLY A 255 17.36 -7.05 -8.43
N ASN A 256 17.73 -5.86 -8.92
CA ASN A 256 19.01 -5.20 -8.67
C ASN A 256 18.97 -4.32 -7.43
N ILE A 257 20.03 -4.35 -6.61
CA ILE A 257 20.11 -3.55 -5.39
C ILE A 257 20.25 -2.07 -5.75
N ALA A 258 19.22 -1.28 -5.43
CA ALA A 258 19.19 0.18 -5.65
C ALA A 258 19.58 0.97 -4.40
N ALA A 259 19.21 0.46 -3.21
CA ALA A 259 19.57 1.07 -1.93
C ALA A 259 19.85 -0.01 -0.88
N ARG A 260 20.76 0.30 0.05
CA ARG A 260 21.15 -0.59 1.13
C ARG A 260 21.47 0.18 2.38
N GLU A 261 20.93 -0.28 3.50
CA GLU A 261 21.28 0.20 4.83
C GLU A 261 21.53 -0.97 5.78
N GLU A 262 22.18 -0.69 6.88
CA GLU A 262 22.57 -1.70 7.84
C GLU A 262 22.29 -1.24 9.27
N ILE A 263 21.70 -2.13 10.06
CA ILE A 263 21.51 -1.95 11.49
C ILE A 263 22.51 -2.87 12.20
N PRO A 264 23.49 -2.28 12.92
CA PRO A 264 24.48 -3.06 13.65
C PRO A 264 23.83 -3.82 14.80
N PRO A 265 24.31 -5.03 15.12
CA PRO A 265 23.78 -5.81 16.22
C PRO A 265 24.13 -5.20 17.58
N PHE A 266 23.35 -5.53 18.62
CA PHE A 266 23.80 -5.30 19.99
C PHE A 266 25.11 -6.03 20.24
N ARG A 267 26.09 -5.32 20.79
CA ARG A 267 27.36 -5.89 21.20
C ARG A 267 27.47 -5.84 22.72
N LYS A 268 27.61 -7.00 23.35
CA LYS A 268 28.06 -7.06 24.74
C LYS A 268 29.53 -6.72 24.74
N ASP A 269 29.94 -5.80 25.60
CA ASP A 269 31.36 -5.55 25.82
C ASP A 269 31.99 -6.74 26.58
N VAL A 270 32.56 -7.66 25.77
CA VAL A 270 33.22 -8.87 26.32
C VAL A 270 34.61 -8.59 26.88
N LEU A 271 35.11 -7.34 26.69
CA LEU A 271 36.42 -6.91 27.13
C LEU A 271 36.38 -6.05 28.39
N SER A 272 35.20 -5.62 28.86
CA SER A 272 35.03 -4.70 30.01
C SER A 272 35.68 -5.18 31.32
N LYS A 273 35.82 -6.50 31.48
CA LYS A 273 36.46 -7.10 32.67
C LYS A 273 37.96 -7.41 32.47
N MET A 274 38.55 -6.99 31.35
CA MET A 274 39.96 -7.24 31.03
C MET A 274 40.72 -5.92 31.06
N SER A 275 41.18 -5.53 32.24
CA SER A 275 42.12 -4.44 32.42
C SER A 275 43.55 -4.94 32.21
N GLY A 276 44.19 -4.50 31.12
CA GLY A 276 45.51 -5.00 30.71
C GLY A 276 45.42 -6.42 30.10
N GLY A 277 46.45 -6.94 29.56
CA GLY A 277 46.51 -8.32 29.21
C GLY A 277 46.60 -8.65 27.71
N ASP A 278 46.85 -9.93 27.49
CA ASP A 278 47.19 -10.54 26.21
C ASP A 278 46.23 -10.19 25.10
N ARG A 279 46.76 -9.55 24.05
CA ARG A 279 46.02 -9.17 22.81
C ARG A 279 45.39 -10.40 22.18
N THR A 280 46.10 -11.53 22.15
CA THR A 280 45.64 -12.79 21.58
C THR A 280 44.34 -13.30 22.23
N ARG A 281 44.24 -13.14 23.58
CA ARG A 281 43.04 -13.52 24.34
C ARG A 281 41.87 -12.60 24.04
N LYS A 282 42.10 -11.31 23.87
CA LYS A 282 41.08 -10.34 23.45
C LYS A 282 40.53 -10.67 22.04
N ASP A 283 41.43 -10.94 21.09
CA ASP A 283 41.06 -11.28 19.71
C ASP A 283 40.26 -12.59 19.64
N LYS A 284 40.65 -13.64 20.39
CA LYS A 284 39.90 -14.91 20.50
C LYS A 284 38.49 -14.71 21.05
N LEU A 285 38.29 -13.83 22.04
CA LEU A 285 36.96 -13.53 22.59
C LEU A 285 36.08 -12.80 21.58
N LEU A 286 36.63 -11.83 20.86
CA LEU A 286 35.93 -11.10 19.80
C LEU A 286 35.56 -12.03 18.64
N GLU A 287 36.47 -12.94 18.24
CA GLU A 287 36.21 -13.92 17.21
C GLU A 287 35.11 -14.90 17.62
N LYS A 288 35.13 -15.39 18.88
CA LYS A 288 34.07 -16.25 19.40
C LYS A 288 32.71 -15.54 19.41
N GLN A 289 32.69 -14.25 19.79
CA GLN A 289 31.49 -13.42 19.70
C GLN A 289 30.98 -13.28 18.25
N LYS A 290 31.90 -13.05 17.30
CA LYS A 290 31.57 -12.95 15.86
C LYS A 290 30.99 -14.26 15.34
N LYS A 291 31.61 -15.41 15.62
CA LYS A 291 31.10 -16.74 15.23
C LYS A 291 29.71 -17.04 15.83
N GLY A 292 29.50 -16.70 17.12
CA GLY A 292 28.20 -16.85 17.77
C GLY A 292 27.12 -16.04 17.10
N LYS A 293 27.40 -14.80 16.66
CA LYS A 293 26.45 -13.95 15.95
C LYS A 293 26.11 -14.44 14.53
N HIS A 294 27.09 -15.04 13.83
CA HIS A 294 26.82 -15.68 12.53
C HIS A 294 25.87 -16.88 12.67
N ARG A 295 26.01 -17.70 13.73
CA ARG A 295 25.08 -18.79 14.00
C ARG A 295 23.67 -18.28 14.30
N LEU A 296 23.57 -17.25 15.15
CA LEU A 296 22.28 -16.62 15.45
C LEU A 296 21.60 -16.05 14.19
N LEU A 297 22.35 -15.50 13.25
CA LEU A 297 21.83 -15.03 11.99
C LEU A 297 21.24 -16.18 11.13
N ALA A 298 21.91 -17.33 11.09
CA ALA A 298 21.47 -18.49 10.33
C ALA A 298 20.24 -19.19 10.93
N GLU A 299 20.09 -19.12 12.27
CA GLU A 299 19.00 -19.77 13.01
C GLU A 299 17.82 -18.84 13.30
N SER A 300 18.02 -17.50 13.21
CA SER A 300 17.00 -16.54 13.55
C SER A 300 16.00 -16.32 12.40
N ARG A 301 14.73 -16.52 12.69
CA ARG A 301 13.66 -15.93 11.87
C ARG A 301 13.60 -14.45 12.20
N ILE A 302 13.74 -13.60 11.19
CA ILE A 302 13.53 -12.16 11.35
C ILE A 302 12.07 -11.98 11.69
N SER A 303 11.81 -11.60 12.92
CA SER A 303 10.49 -11.17 13.35
C SER A 303 10.48 -9.65 13.27
N LEU A 304 9.78 -9.11 12.29
CA LEU A 304 9.38 -7.70 12.33
C LEU A 304 8.27 -7.59 13.38
N PRO A 305 8.46 -6.79 14.44
CA PRO A 305 7.37 -6.53 15.35
C PRO A 305 6.22 -5.94 14.56
N GLN A 306 5.03 -6.52 14.69
CA GLN A 306 3.84 -6.03 13.96
C GLN A 306 3.64 -4.52 14.17
N GLY A 307 3.95 -4.00 15.39
CA GLY A 307 3.91 -2.57 15.69
C GLY A 307 4.77 -1.71 14.75
N VAL A 308 5.94 -2.20 14.32
CA VAL A 308 6.82 -1.47 13.38
C VAL A 308 6.18 -1.37 11.99
N LEU A 309 5.54 -2.45 11.52
CA LEU A 309 4.81 -2.41 10.25
C LEU A 309 3.58 -1.49 10.34
N PHE A 310 2.89 -1.48 11.47
CA PHE A 310 1.79 -0.54 11.73
C PHE A 310 2.24 0.92 11.69
N GLU A 311 3.41 1.25 12.26
CA GLU A 311 3.96 2.61 12.23
C GLU A 311 4.45 3.02 10.83
N LEU A 312 5.02 2.07 10.07
CA LEU A 312 5.45 2.30 8.70
C LEU A 312 4.29 2.52 7.74
N LEU A 313 3.20 1.75 7.90
CA LEU A 313 2.02 1.80 7.03
C LEU A 313 0.98 2.84 7.50
N GLY A 314 0.97 3.21 8.78
CA GLY A 314 -0.03 4.10 9.39
C GLY A 314 0.32 5.59 9.36
N LYS A 315 1.48 5.99 8.84
CA LYS A 315 1.93 7.40 8.73
C LYS A 315 1.84 7.95 7.31
N ASN A 316 0.81 7.55 6.56
CA ASN A 316 0.47 8.21 5.29
C ASN A 316 -0.81 9.02 5.47
#